data_6ae3b5f82bfd6b5fc9bf1060421c23e8
#
_entry.id   6ae3b5f82bfd6b5fc9bf1060421c23e8
#
_cell.length_a   1.000
_cell.length_b   1.000
_cell.length_c   1.000
_cell.angle_alpha   90.00
_cell.angle_beta   90.00
_cell.angle_gamma   90.00
#
_symmetry.space_group_name_H-M   'P 1'
#
loop_
_entity.id
_entity.type
_entity.pdbx_description
1 polymer ?
#
loop_
_entity_poly.entity_id
_entity_poly.type
_entity_poly.pdbx_seq_one_letter_code
_entity_poly.pdbx_strand_id
1 'polypeptide(L)'
;VLPEPYRLHHRADFSRTVRRGQRIGRRDLVVHAFTHTYDDVADGDSLVRVGGPRFGLIVSKAVGNAVVRHRVARRLRHMCAQVIDELPADTDVVIRALPGAATADSVELLRQLRAGLRKLGLQRVPAAALGRAPAGER
;
A
#
# COMPACT_ATOMS: atom_id res chain seq x y z
N VAL A 1 11.18 8.63 -4.95
CA VAL A 1 10.06 7.95 -5.52
C VAL A 1 10.12 6.48 -5.17
N LEU A 2 9.16 5.69 -5.59
CA LEU A 2 9.09 4.29 -5.21
C LEU A 2 10.02 3.45 -6.08
N PRO A 3 11.05 2.80 -5.49
CA PRO A 3 11.97 1.99 -6.27
C PRO A 3 11.31 0.76 -6.89
N GLU A 4 11.92 0.27 -7.94
CA GLU A 4 11.37 -0.82 -8.73
C GLU A 4 10.98 -2.06 -7.94
N PRO A 5 11.79 -2.59 -7.01
CA PRO A 5 11.41 -3.80 -6.30
C PRO A 5 10.15 -3.66 -5.48
N TYR A 6 9.73 -2.44 -5.19
CA TYR A 6 8.55 -2.19 -4.38
C TYR A 6 7.33 -1.86 -5.22
N ARG A 7 7.41 -2.07 -6.53
CA ARG A 7 6.30 -1.81 -7.43
C ARG A 7 5.63 -3.11 -7.84
N LEU A 8 4.31 -3.09 -7.84
CA LEU A 8 3.53 -4.23 -8.28
C LEU A 8 3.27 -4.06 -9.78
N HIS A 9 3.70 -5.01 -10.59
CA HIS A 9 3.63 -4.87 -12.04
C HIS A 9 2.63 -5.78 -12.71
N HIS A 10 2.46 -6.98 -12.20
CA HIS A 10 1.68 -7.97 -12.93
C HIS A 10 0.20 -7.87 -12.64
N ARG A 11 -0.60 -7.98 -13.68
CA ARG A 11 -2.04 -7.94 -13.54
C ARG A 11 -2.54 -9.01 -12.58
N ALA A 12 -1.93 -10.18 -12.61
CA ALA A 12 -2.33 -11.25 -11.71
C ALA A 12 -2.13 -10.88 -10.24
N ASP A 13 -1.06 -10.15 -9.94
CA ASP A 13 -0.80 -9.71 -8.57
C ASP A 13 -1.80 -8.65 -8.13
N PHE A 14 -2.16 -7.72 -9.01
CA PHE A 14 -3.20 -6.75 -8.72
C PHE A 14 -4.53 -7.46 -8.46
N SER A 15 -4.90 -8.38 -9.33
CA SER A 15 -6.15 -9.08 -9.23
C SER A 15 -6.23 -9.90 -7.94
N ARG A 16 -5.15 -10.58 -7.60
CA ARG A 16 -5.10 -11.36 -6.37
C ARG A 16 -5.30 -10.48 -5.15
N THR A 17 -4.59 -9.34 -5.12
CA THR A 17 -4.67 -8.43 -3.99
C THR A 17 -6.08 -7.86 -3.83
N VAL A 18 -6.69 -7.47 -4.93
CA VAL A 18 -8.02 -6.88 -4.87
C VAL A 18 -9.08 -7.91 -4.52
N ARG A 19 -8.97 -9.12 -5.05
CA ARG A 19 -10.00 -10.13 -4.84
C ARG A 19 -9.83 -10.92 -3.57
N ARG A 20 -8.61 -11.28 -3.23
CA ARG A 20 -8.35 -12.18 -2.12
C ARG A 20 -7.83 -11.48 -0.89
N GLY A 21 -7.38 -10.24 -1.03
CA GLY A 21 -6.85 -9.50 0.09
C GLY A 21 -7.92 -8.87 0.94
N GLN A 22 -7.48 -8.22 2.00
CA GLN A 22 -8.35 -7.42 2.84
C GLN A 22 -8.54 -6.07 2.20
N ARG A 23 -9.60 -5.40 2.57
CA ARG A 23 -9.93 -4.12 1.97
C ARG A 23 -10.47 -3.18 3.03
N ILE A 24 -10.07 -1.91 2.95
CA ILE A 24 -10.64 -0.89 3.82
C ILE A 24 -10.80 0.41 3.03
N GLY A 25 -11.96 1.01 3.15
CA GLY A 25 -12.23 2.30 2.51
C GLY A 25 -11.90 3.44 3.43
N ARG A 26 -11.31 4.48 2.86
CA ARG A 26 -11.10 5.74 3.54
C ARG A 26 -11.82 6.82 2.74
N ARG A 27 -11.74 8.07 3.19
CA ARG A 27 -12.47 9.13 2.49
C ARG A 27 -12.04 9.27 1.04
N ASP A 28 -10.74 9.28 0.79
CA ASP A 28 -10.19 9.55 -0.53
C ASP A 28 -9.46 8.36 -1.14
N LEU A 29 -9.34 7.26 -0.42
CA LEU A 29 -8.58 6.08 -0.87
C LEU A 29 -9.29 4.81 -0.47
N VAL A 30 -9.09 3.76 -1.25
CA VAL A 30 -9.44 2.41 -0.81
C VAL A 30 -8.12 1.64 -0.80
N VAL A 31 -7.84 0.96 0.30
CA VAL A 31 -6.60 0.22 0.46
C VAL A 31 -6.92 -1.27 0.43
N HIS A 32 -6.28 -1.99 -0.48
CA HIS A 32 -6.36 -3.45 -0.55
C HIS A 32 -5.01 -4.01 -0.17
N ALA A 33 -4.98 -5.06 0.62
CA ALA A 33 -3.71 -5.64 1.03
C ALA A 33 -3.82 -7.16 1.08
N PHE A 34 -2.79 -7.82 0.58
CA PHE A 34 -2.73 -9.27 0.57
C PHE A 34 -1.37 -9.69 1.09
N THR A 35 -1.36 -10.55 2.10
CA THR A 35 -0.12 -11.08 2.67
C THR A 35 0.08 -12.48 2.13
N HIS A 36 1.21 -12.72 1.50
CA HIS A 36 1.52 -14.02 0.94
C HIS A 36 1.85 -14.99 2.05
N THR A 37 1.32 -16.21 1.94
CA THR A 37 1.61 -17.23 2.91
C THR A 37 2.55 -18.23 2.27
N TYR A 38 2.97 -19.20 3.06
CA TYR A 38 3.84 -20.23 2.57
C TYR A 38 3.15 -21.01 1.45
N ASP A 39 1.86 -21.22 1.56
CA ASP A 39 1.12 -21.93 0.54
C ASP A 39 1.06 -21.18 -0.77
N ASP A 40 0.96 -19.88 -0.71
CA ASP A 40 0.95 -19.06 -1.91
C ASP A 40 2.27 -19.16 -2.63
N VAL A 41 3.36 -19.26 -1.89
CA VAL A 41 4.68 -19.40 -2.49
C VAL A 41 4.80 -20.77 -3.14
N ALA A 42 4.18 -21.76 -2.56
CA ALA A 42 4.26 -23.11 -3.09
C ALA A 42 3.59 -23.25 -4.43
N ASP A 43 2.74 -22.35 -4.80
CA ASP A 43 2.13 -22.37 -6.12
C ASP A 43 3.14 -22.00 -7.20
N GLY A 44 4.35 -21.80 -6.83
CA GLY A 44 5.42 -21.63 -7.79
C GLY A 44 5.55 -20.26 -8.36
N ASP A 45 4.75 -19.36 -7.90
CA ASP A 45 4.73 -18.11 -8.51
C ASP A 45 5.80 -17.24 -8.08
N SER A 46 6.31 -17.19 -7.05
CA SER A 46 7.30 -16.31 -6.65
C SER A 46 8.23 -16.99 -5.78
N LEU A 47 8.99 -17.79 -6.37
CA LEU A 47 9.95 -18.49 -5.63
C LEU A 47 10.89 -17.58 -4.92
N VAL A 48 11.13 -16.43 -5.46
CA VAL A 48 12.03 -15.50 -4.84
C VAL A 48 11.35 -14.17 -4.75
N ARG A 49 11.05 -13.76 -3.54
CA ARG A 49 10.51 -12.47 -3.34
C ARG A 49 11.58 -11.62 -2.72
N VAL A 50 12.17 -10.76 -3.50
CA VAL A 50 13.26 -9.92 -3.07
C VAL A 50 12.74 -8.54 -2.76
N GLY A 51 13.21 -7.97 -1.71
CA GLY A 51 12.82 -6.63 -1.32
C GLY A 51 11.73 -6.68 -0.28
N GLY A 52 10.98 -5.66 -0.18
CA GLY A 52 9.95 -5.54 0.83
C GLY A 52 8.56 -5.66 0.26
N PRO A 53 7.61 -4.95 0.84
CA PRO A 53 6.25 -4.95 0.33
C PRO A 53 6.20 -4.35 -1.07
N ARG A 54 5.20 -4.72 -1.84
CA ARG A 54 5.03 -4.17 -3.19
C ARG A 54 3.73 -3.39 -3.25
N PHE A 55 3.74 -2.31 -4.01
CA PHE A 55 2.61 -1.38 -4.09
C PHE A 55 2.14 -1.23 -5.53
N GLY A 56 0.83 -1.26 -5.71
CA GLY A 56 0.21 -0.95 -6.99
C GLY A 56 -0.80 0.16 -6.82
N LEU A 57 -1.01 0.93 -7.87
CA LEU A 57 -1.92 2.07 -7.81
C LEU A 57 -2.99 1.93 -8.88
N ILE A 58 -4.21 2.29 -8.52
CA ILE A 58 -5.32 2.37 -9.48
C ILE A 58 -5.86 3.79 -9.40
N VAL A 59 -5.63 4.56 -10.47
CA VAL A 59 -6.11 5.93 -10.55
C VAL A 59 -6.94 6.04 -11.82
N SER A 60 -8.25 5.92 -11.68
CA SER A 60 -9.14 5.87 -12.83
C SER A 60 -9.55 7.26 -13.32
N LYS A 61 -10.26 7.28 -14.41
CA LYS A 61 -10.77 8.54 -14.98
C LYS A 61 -11.70 9.27 -14.05
N ALA A 62 -12.30 8.57 -13.09
CA ALA A 62 -13.19 9.21 -12.14
C ALA A 62 -12.45 10.23 -11.25
N VAL A 63 -11.13 10.10 -11.13
CA VAL A 63 -10.34 11.04 -10.33
C VAL A 63 -10.13 12.35 -11.08
N GLY A 64 -10.00 12.28 -12.39
CA GLY A 64 -9.80 13.47 -13.19
C GLY A 64 -9.18 13.15 -14.53
N ASN A 65 -8.71 14.18 -15.24
CA ASN A 65 -8.07 14.00 -16.52
C ASN A 65 -6.65 13.45 -16.36
N ALA A 66 -5.95 13.24 -17.46
CA ALA A 66 -4.64 12.61 -17.44
C ALA A 66 -3.63 13.36 -16.57
N VAL A 67 -3.66 14.68 -16.60
CA VAL A 67 -2.74 15.50 -15.81
C VAL A 67 -3.00 15.29 -14.32
N VAL A 68 -4.29 15.33 -13.94
CA VAL A 68 -4.69 15.14 -12.55
C VAL A 68 -4.33 13.74 -12.08
N ARG A 69 -4.63 12.72 -12.90
CA ARG A 69 -4.34 11.34 -12.53
C ARG A 69 -2.85 11.11 -12.34
N HIS A 70 -2.04 11.73 -13.20
CA HIS A 70 -0.59 11.62 -13.10
C HIS A 70 -0.08 12.23 -11.80
N ARG A 71 -0.62 13.39 -11.45
CA ARG A 71 -0.24 14.07 -10.21
C ARG A 71 -0.62 13.24 -8.98
N VAL A 72 -1.81 12.66 -8.99
CA VAL A 72 -2.27 11.83 -7.88
C VAL A 72 -1.38 10.58 -7.76
N ALA A 73 -1.11 9.92 -8.88
CA ALA A 73 -0.28 8.73 -8.86
C ALA A 73 1.12 9.03 -8.32
N ARG A 74 1.67 10.19 -8.67
CA ARG A 74 2.98 10.57 -8.20
C ARG A 74 2.98 10.81 -6.69
N ARG A 75 1.96 11.47 -6.18
CA ARG A 75 1.83 11.67 -4.73
C ARG A 75 1.72 10.34 -4.01
N LEU A 76 0.93 9.42 -4.56
CA LEU A 76 0.74 8.12 -3.92
C LEU A 76 2.04 7.31 -3.92
N ARG A 77 2.84 7.40 -4.98
CA ARG A 77 4.13 6.72 -5.00
C ARG A 77 5.07 7.26 -3.92
N HIS A 78 5.08 8.57 -3.72
CA HIS A 78 5.87 9.17 -2.65
C HIS A 78 5.41 8.67 -1.28
N MET A 79 4.11 8.54 -1.10
CA MET A 79 3.57 8.05 0.16
C MET A 79 3.94 6.59 0.40
N CYS A 80 3.86 5.78 -0.64
CA CYS A 80 4.23 4.37 -0.52
C CYS A 80 5.69 4.23 -0.11
N ALA A 81 6.56 5.07 -0.67
CA ALA A 81 7.97 5.03 -0.33
C ALA A 81 8.20 5.31 1.15
N GLN A 82 7.35 6.13 1.76
CA GLN A 82 7.49 6.45 3.17
C GLN A 82 7.02 5.35 4.10
N VAL A 83 6.20 4.44 3.64
CA VAL A 83 5.65 3.39 4.51
C VAL A 83 6.27 2.01 4.25
N ILE A 84 7.26 1.92 3.37
CA ILE A 84 7.89 0.65 3.06
C ILE A 84 8.34 -0.07 4.32
N ASP A 85 9.00 0.63 5.22
CA ASP A 85 9.54 0.03 6.42
C ASP A 85 8.50 -0.27 7.48
N GLU A 86 7.29 0.17 7.25
CA GLU A 86 6.21 -0.02 8.22
C GLU A 86 5.37 -1.24 7.91
N LEU A 87 5.68 -1.97 6.84
CA LEU A 87 4.89 -3.11 6.41
C LEU A 87 5.70 -4.39 6.36
N PRO A 88 5.05 -5.53 6.55
CA PRO A 88 5.73 -6.81 6.38
C PRO A 88 6.20 -6.98 4.95
N ALA A 89 7.34 -7.65 4.79
CA ALA A 89 7.95 -7.79 3.47
C ALA A 89 7.13 -8.63 2.50
N ASP A 90 6.25 -9.48 3.01
CA ASP A 90 5.47 -10.39 2.16
C ASP A 90 4.08 -9.84 1.84
N THR A 91 3.92 -8.54 1.87
CA THR A 91 2.61 -7.91 1.66
C THR A 91 2.56 -7.21 0.31
N ASP A 92 1.46 -7.38 -0.41
CA ASP A 92 1.16 -6.59 -1.59
C ASP A 92 0.03 -5.64 -1.22
N VAL A 93 0.15 -4.39 -1.62
CA VAL A 93 -0.83 -3.36 -1.32
C VAL A 93 -1.26 -2.70 -2.62
N VAL A 94 -2.55 -2.60 -2.84
CA VAL A 94 -3.09 -1.86 -3.98
C VAL A 94 -3.91 -0.71 -3.43
N ILE A 95 -3.59 0.50 -3.87
CA ILE A 95 -4.27 1.70 -3.44
C ILE A 95 -5.09 2.23 -4.60
N ARG A 96 -6.40 2.30 -4.40
CA ARG A 96 -7.30 2.87 -5.39
C ARG A 96 -7.62 4.29 -4.97
N ALA A 97 -7.35 5.26 -5.83
CA ALA A 97 -7.68 6.64 -5.56
C ALA A 97 -9.17 6.86 -5.83
N LEU A 98 -9.83 7.56 -4.92
CA LEU A 98 -11.21 8.00 -5.11
C LEU A 98 -11.18 9.44 -5.60
N PRO A 99 -12.31 9.97 -6.11
CA PRO A 99 -12.30 11.33 -6.67
C PRO A 99 -11.74 12.40 -5.76
N GLY A 100 -11.97 12.29 -4.46
CA GLY A 100 -11.44 13.26 -3.51
C GLY A 100 -9.92 13.34 -3.46
N ALA A 101 -9.24 12.31 -3.93
CA ALA A 101 -7.78 12.32 -3.93
C ALA A 101 -7.22 13.42 -4.83
N ALA A 102 -8.00 13.90 -5.79
CA ALA A 102 -7.55 14.95 -6.69
C ALA A 102 -7.26 16.26 -5.96
N THR A 103 -7.99 16.52 -4.87
CA THR A 103 -7.86 17.78 -4.15
C THR A 103 -7.24 17.62 -2.75
N ALA A 104 -7.12 16.42 -2.25
CA ALA A 104 -6.50 16.20 -0.94
C ALA A 104 -5.00 16.39 -1.05
N ASP A 105 -4.39 16.98 -0.03
CA ASP A 105 -2.95 17.15 -0.06
C ASP A 105 -2.23 15.87 0.37
N SER A 106 -0.92 15.87 0.19
CA SER A 106 -0.12 14.68 0.46
C SER A 106 -0.15 14.26 1.93
N VAL A 107 -0.19 15.22 2.83
CA VAL A 107 -0.22 14.93 4.26
C VAL A 107 -1.51 14.19 4.61
N GLU A 108 -2.61 14.68 4.08
CA GLU A 108 -3.90 14.06 4.36
C GLU A 108 -3.99 12.66 3.74
N LEU A 109 -3.52 12.50 2.51
CA LEU A 109 -3.54 11.19 1.86
C LEU A 109 -2.65 10.20 2.61
N LEU A 110 -1.49 10.64 3.07
CA LEU A 110 -0.61 9.77 3.83
C LEU A 110 -1.25 9.36 5.16
N ARG A 111 -1.93 10.28 5.81
CA ARG A 111 -2.64 9.98 7.03
C ARG A 111 -3.71 8.91 6.80
N GLN A 112 -4.44 9.03 5.70
CA GLN A 112 -5.47 8.05 5.37
C GLN A 112 -4.86 6.69 5.06
N LEU A 113 -3.75 6.68 4.34
CA LEU A 113 -3.08 5.42 4.02
C LEU A 113 -2.60 4.72 5.28
N ARG A 114 -1.94 5.45 6.16
CA ARG A 114 -1.47 4.86 7.41
C ARG A 114 -2.61 4.38 8.29
N ALA A 115 -3.69 5.15 8.35
CA ALA A 115 -4.85 4.75 9.14
C ALA A 115 -5.46 3.47 8.57
N GLY A 116 -5.54 3.36 7.25
CA GLY A 116 -6.07 2.17 6.62
C GLY A 116 -5.19 0.95 6.88
N LEU A 117 -3.89 1.10 6.72
CA LEU A 117 -2.96 -0.01 6.97
C LEU A 117 -3.02 -0.46 8.42
N ARG A 118 -3.16 0.49 9.35
CA ARG A 118 -3.28 0.15 10.76
C ARG A 118 -4.57 -0.62 11.03
N LYS A 119 -5.65 -0.21 10.41
CA LYS A 119 -6.92 -0.89 10.58
C LYS A 119 -6.88 -2.32 10.02
N LEU A 120 -6.08 -2.54 9.02
CA LEU A 120 -5.90 -3.87 8.46
C LEU A 120 -4.90 -4.71 9.28
N GLY A 121 -4.31 -4.12 10.30
CA GLY A 121 -3.37 -4.83 11.15
C GLY A 121 -2.00 -5.04 10.53
N LEU A 122 -1.67 -4.23 9.52
CA LEU A 122 -0.43 -4.45 8.80
C LEU A 122 0.69 -3.52 9.19
N GLN A 123 0.39 -2.39 9.79
CA GLN A 123 1.42 -1.43 10.09
C GLN A 123 2.31 -1.93 11.22
N ARG A 124 3.61 -2.00 10.98
CA ARG A 124 4.58 -2.43 11.94
C ARG A 124 5.21 -1.23 12.59
N VAL A 125 5.58 -1.39 13.86
CA VAL A 125 6.30 -0.34 14.54
C VAL A 125 7.77 -0.50 14.20
N PRO A 126 8.47 0.55 13.78
CA PRO A 126 9.90 0.46 13.48
C PRO A 126 10.68 0.01 14.70
N ALA A 127 11.79 -0.66 14.50
CA ALA A 127 12.61 -1.15 15.58
C ALA A 127 13.01 -0.07 16.58
N ALA A 128 13.31 1.11 16.07
CA ALA A 128 13.67 2.21 16.96
C ALA A 128 12.52 2.61 17.88
N ALA A 129 11.31 2.54 17.40
CA ALA A 129 10.17 2.85 18.21
C ALA A 129 9.86 1.73 19.20
N LEU A 130 10.15 0.49 18.82
CA LEU A 130 9.95 -0.61 19.72
C LEU A 130 10.83 -0.49 20.94
N GLY A 131 12.01 0.04 20.77
CA GLY A 131 12.93 0.18 21.88
C GLY A 131 12.43 1.04 22.99
N ARG A 132 11.48 1.91 22.76
CA ARG A 132 10.96 2.75 23.83
C ARG A 132 9.52 2.51 24.06
N ALA A 133 9.01 1.48 23.50
CA ALA A 133 7.68 1.38 23.62
C ALA A 133 7.12 0.72 24.70
N PRO A 134 7.64 0.16 25.49
CA PRO A 134 6.85 -0.54 26.34
C PRO A 134 5.82 0.21 26.75
N ALA A 135 6.05 1.14 26.93
CA ALA A 135 5.16 1.84 27.45
C ALA A 135 4.08 1.69 26.77
N GLY A 136 3.80 1.96 26.50
CA GLY A 136 2.81 2.15 26.08
C GLY A 136 2.02 1.48 25.43
N GLU A 137 2.26 0.96 25.15
CA GLU A 137 1.62 0.42 24.48
C GLU A 137 0.73 -0.26 24.84
N ARG A 138 0.62 -0.40 25.39
CA ARG A 138 -0.25 -1.07 25.68
C ARG A 138 -1.12 -0.65 25.83
#